data_da0a04c0b4136d6f998c54c7e544afda
#
_entry.id   da0a04c0b4136d6f998c54c7e544afda
#
_cell.length_a   1.000
_cell.length_b   1.000
_cell.length_c   1.000
_cell.angle_alpha   90.00
_cell.angle_beta   90.00
_cell.angle_gamma   90.00
#
_symmetry.space_group_name_H-M   'P 1'
#
loop_
_entity.id
_entity.type
_entity.pdbx_description
1 polymer ?
#
loop_
_entity_poly.entity_id
_entity_poly.type
_entity_poly.pdbx_seq_one_letter_code
_entity_poly.pdbx_strand_id
1 'polypeptide(L)' 'MIYLGIHAGHNASAALMQDGKIIFALQEERFTNIKNFYGYPFQSVKHCLDYVKSKNLIIDIAAIATIEDYLFFHKY' A
#
# COMPACT_ATOMS: atom_id res chain seq x y z
N MET A 1 -2.24 15.69 -4.05
CA MET A 1 -2.88 14.44 -4.51
C MET A 1 -2.26 13.26 -3.79
N ILE A 2 -3.08 12.34 -3.33
CA ILE A 2 -2.65 11.19 -2.52
C ILE A 2 -2.76 9.93 -3.35
N TYR A 3 -1.67 9.17 -3.42
CA TYR A 3 -1.62 7.89 -4.12
C TYR A 3 -1.29 6.78 -3.14
N LEU A 4 -2.00 5.66 -3.25
CA LEU A 4 -1.70 4.45 -2.49
C LEU A 4 -1.32 3.35 -3.48
N GLY A 5 -0.11 2.84 -3.36
CA GLY A 5 0.37 1.73 -4.17
C GLY A 5 0.40 0.46 -3.33
N ILE A 6 -0.16 -0.62 -3.85
CA ILE A 6 -0.23 -1.89 -3.15
C ILE A 6 0.38 -2.97 -4.04
N HIS A 7 1.31 -3.74 -3.48
CA HIS A 7 1.86 -4.91 -4.13
C HIS A 7 1.40 -6.14 -3.36
N ALA A 8 0.57 -6.96 -3.98
CA ALA A 8 0.09 -8.20 -3.38
C ALA A 8 0.82 -9.38 -4.03
N GLY A 9 1.14 -10.39 -3.24
CA GLY A 9 1.88 -11.54 -3.71
C GLY A 9 3.16 -11.73 -2.93
N HIS A 10 4.25 -12.03 -3.64
CA HIS A 10 5.56 -12.18 -3.00
C HIS A 10 6.05 -10.82 -2.52
N ASN A 11 6.56 -10.79 -1.29
CA ASN A 11 7.09 -9.56 -0.69
C ASN A 11 6.04 -8.44 -0.69
N ALA A 12 4.83 -8.80 -0.27
CA ALA A 12 3.70 -7.88 -0.23
C ALA A 12 4.08 -6.58 0.47
N SER A 13 3.66 -5.46 -0.10
CA SER A 13 4.04 -4.15 0.40
C SER A 13 3.00 -3.09 0.04
N ALA A 14 3.10 -1.93 0.67
CA ALA A 14 2.26 -0.79 0.36
C ALA A 14 3.10 0.48 0.46
N ALA A 15 2.77 1.46 -0.36
CA ALA A 15 3.42 2.75 -0.35
C ALA A 15 2.38 3.86 -0.44
N LEU A 16 2.60 4.92 0.30
CA LEU A 16 1.74 6.10 0.29
C LEU A 16 2.55 7.28 -0.22
N MET A 17 2.02 7.96 -1.23
CA MET A 17 2.65 9.15 -1.80
C MET A 17 1.73 10.34 -1.68
N GLN A 18 2.31 11.49 -1.40
CA GLN A 18 1.59 12.75 -1.34
C GLN A 18 2.36 13.81 -2.11
N ASP A 19 1.73 14.37 -3.13
CA ASP A 19 2.30 15.47 -3.93
C ASP A 19 3.70 15.15 -4.44
N GLY A 20 3.89 13.92 -4.92
CA GLY A 20 5.14 13.47 -5.50
C GLY A 20 6.18 12.99 -4.50
N LYS A 21 5.85 12.99 -3.20
CA LYS A 21 6.77 12.53 -2.16
C LYS A 21 6.26 11.23 -1.55
N ILE A 22 7.17 10.31 -1.27
CA ILE A 22 6.84 9.06 -0.59
C ILE A 22 6.76 9.33 0.91
N ILE A 23 5.57 9.10 1.48
CA ILE A 23 5.35 9.24 2.91
C ILE A 23 5.72 7.94 3.62
N PHE A 24 5.22 6.81 3.10
CA PHE A 24 5.51 5.48 3.63
C PHE A 24 5.85 4.54 2.50
N ALA A 25 6.79 3.63 2.77
CA ALA A 25 7.05 2.48 1.93
C ALA A 25 7.23 1.31 2.91
N LEU A 26 6.23 0.45 3.01
CA LEU A 26 6.14 -0.55 4.06
C LEU A 26 6.05 -1.94 3.46
N GLN A 27 6.80 -2.88 4.03
CA GLN A 27 6.70 -4.29 3.67
C GLN A 27 5.92 -5.03 4.74
N GLU A 28 5.03 -5.91 4.32
CA GLU A 28 4.20 -6.67 5.24
C GLU A 28 5.04 -7.57 6.15
N GLU A 29 6.18 -8.01 5.68
CA GLU A 29 7.12 -8.80 6.45
C GLU A 29 7.47 -8.14 7.79
N ARG A 30 7.55 -6.82 7.83
CA ARG A 30 7.86 -6.09 9.06
C ARG A 30 6.81 -6.27 10.13
N PHE A 31 5.56 -6.46 9.74
CA PHE A 31 4.44 -6.58 10.67
C PHE A 31 4.19 -8.03 11.06
N THR A 32 4.42 -8.96 10.14
CA THR A 32 4.10 -10.36 10.35
C THR A 32 5.29 -11.18 10.84
N ASN A 33 6.52 -10.67 10.63
CA ASN A 33 7.77 -11.42 10.88
C ASN A 33 7.86 -12.69 10.04
N ILE A 34 7.11 -12.77 8.96
CA ILE A 34 7.17 -13.89 8.02
C ILE A 34 8.04 -13.45 6.86
N LYS A 35 9.21 -14.06 6.75
CA LYS A 35 10.15 -13.73 5.68
C LYS A 35 9.55 -14.07 4.33
N ASN A 36 9.69 -13.15 3.37
CA ASN A 36 9.14 -13.29 2.03
C ASN A 36 7.62 -13.51 2.07
N PHE A 37 6.95 -12.74 2.91
CA PHE A 37 5.49 -12.86 3.06
C PHE A 37 4.80 -12.87 1.70
N TYR A 38 3.87 -13.79 1.54
CA TYR A 38 3.07 -13.91 0.33
C TYR A 38 1.62 -13.63 0.66
N GLY A 39 0.99 -12.74 -0.10
CA GLY A 39 -0.43 -12.45 0.09
C GLY A 39 -0.72 -10.97 -0.03
N TYR A 40 -1.80 -10.53 0.59
CA TYR A 40 -2.20 -9.13 0.60
C TYR A 40 -1.56 -8.43 1.81
N PRO A 41 -1.00 -7.23 1.62
CA PRO A 41 -0.31 -6.53 2.71
C PRO A 41 -1.31 -5.78 3.63
N PHE A 42 -2.10 -6.52 4.39
CA PHE A 42 -3.16 -5.92 5.22
C PHE A 42 -2.63 -4.90 6.22
N GLN A 43 -1.55 -5.24 6.92
CA GLN A 43 -1.03 -4.35 7.96
C GLN A 43 -0.40 -3.09 7.36
N SER A 44 0.31 -3.26 6.25
CA SER A 44 0.93 -2.11 5.56
C SER A 44 -0.13 -1.16 5.04
N VAL A 45 -1.18 -1.70 4.41
CA VAL A 45 -2.29 -0.90 3.88
C VAL A 45 -3.02 -0.22 5.04
N LYS A 46 -3.28 -0.96 6.11
CA LYS A 46 -3.95 -0.39 7.29
C LYS A 46 -3.17 0.79 7.84
N HIS A 47 -1.85 0.66 7.92
CA HIS A 47 -1.00 1.74 8.42
C HIS A 47 -1.14 2.99 7.54
N CYS A 48 -1.13 2.81 6.23
CA CYS A 48 -1.30 3.93 5.29
C CYS A 48 -2.68 4.57 5.45
N LEU A 49 -3.73 3.76 5.57
CA LEU A 49 -5.10 4.26 5.71
C LEU A 49 -5.28 5.00 7.04
N ASP A 50 -4.69 4.50 8.11
CA ASP A 50 -4.75 5.17 9.41
C ASP A 50 -4.11 6.54 9.36
N TYR A 51 -2.98 6.66 8.65
CA TYR A 51 -2.32 7.95 8.47
C TYR A 51 -3.22 8.93 7.71
N VAL A 52 -3.77 8.48 6.60
CA VAL A 52 -4.65 9.31 5.76
C VAL A 52 -5.85 9.79 6.57
N LYS A 53 -6.45 8.90 7.35
CA LYS A 53 -7.59 9.22 8.18
C LYS A 53 -7.23 10.23 9.28
N SER A 54 -6.07 10.05 9.92
CA SER A 54 -5.64 10.94 11.01
C SER A 54 -5.36 12.35 10.52
N LYS A 55 -4.99 12.51 9.25
CA LYS A 55 -4.69 13.81 8.65
C LYS A 55 -5.88 14.39 7.86
N ASN A 56 -7.03 13.71 7.88
CA ASN A 56 -8.21 14.12 7.11
C ASN A 56 -7.92 14.25 5.62
N LEU A 57 -7.10 13.35 5.10
CA LEU A 57 -6.77 13.31 3.69
C LEU A 57 -7.67 12.32 2.97
N ILE A 58 -7.70 12.42 1.65
CA ILE A 58 -8.48 11.53 0.80
C ILE A 58 -7.53 10.90 -0.21
N ILE A 59 -7.61 9.58 -0.33
CA ILE A 59 -6.83 8.87 -1.33
C ILE A 59 -7.48 9.10 -2.69
N ASP A 60 -6.72 9.68 -3.61
CA ASP A 60 -7.22 9.97 -4.96
C ASP A 60 -7.16 8.76 -5.87
N ILE A 61 -6.05 8.03 -5.80
CA ILE A 61 -5.84 6.86 -6.64
C ILE A 61 -5.19 5.76 -5.82
N ALA A 62 -5.70 4.54 -5.95
CA ALA A 62 -5.05 3.35 -5.41
C ALA A 62 -4.73 2.42 -6.57
N ALA A 63 -3.49 1.94 -6.64
CA ALA A 63 -3.04 1.02 -7.67
C ALA A 63 -2.62 -0.28 -7.01
N ILE A 64 -3.06 -1.40 -7.56
CA ILE A 64 -2.75 -2.73 -7.03
C ILE A 64 -2.02 -3.52 -8.10
N ALA A 65 -0.85 -4.04 -7.75
CA ALA A 65 -0.08 -4.93 -8.61
C ALA A 65 -0.04 -6.32 -7.97
N THR A 66 -0.21 -7.35 -8.78
CA THR A 66 -0.16 -8.73 -8.31
C THR A 66 0.90 -9.51 -9.07
N ILE A 67 1.21 -10.70 -8.58
CA ILE A 67 2.21 -11.53 -9.25
C ILE A 67 1.75 -12.09 -10.59
N GLU A 68 0.45 -12.01 -10.89
CA GLU A 68 -0.08 -12.43 -12.18
C GLU A 68 0.03 -11.32 -13.22
N ASP A 69 0.77 -10.27 -12.93
CA ASP A 69 0.99 -9.13 -13.81
C ASP A 69 -0.26 -8.34 -14.14
N TYR A 70 -1.27 -8.43 -13.28
CA TYR A 70 -2.46 -7.59 -13.42
C TYR A 70 -2.27 -6.30 -12.64
N LEU A 71 -2.61 -5.20 -13.29
CA LEU A 71 -2.63 -3.89 -12.66
C LEU A 71 -4.07 -3.42 -12.56
N PHE A 72 -4.51 -3.14 -11.35
CA PHE A 72 -5.84 -2.62 -11.12
C PHE A 72 -5.73 -1.22 -10.54
N PHE A 73 -6.47 -0.29 -11.12
CA PHE A 73 -6.50 1.08 -10.67
C PHE A 73 -7.88 1.40 -10.15
N HIS A 74 -7.95 1.82 -8.90
CA HIS A 74 -9.21 2.17 -8.27
C HIS A 74 -9.18 3.63 -7.85
N LYS A 75 -10.26 4.34 -8.15
CA LYS A 75 -10.47 5.69 -7.64
C LYS A 75 -11.29 5.61 -6.37
N TYR A 76 -10.84 6.26 -5.36
CA TYR A 76 -11.58 6.37 -4.12
C TYR A 76 -12.40 7.63 -4.05
#